data_5824eea03efd7e8cca040919e6668ccd
#
_entry.id   5824eea03efd7e8cca040919e6668ccd
#
_cell.length_a   1.000
_cell.length_b   1.000
_cell.length_c   1.000
_cell.angle_alpha   90.00
_cell.angle_beta   90.00
_cell.angle_gamma   90.00
#
_symmetry.space_group_name_H-M   'P 1'
#
loop_
_entity.id
_entity.type
_entity.pdbx_description
1 polymer ?
#
loop_
_entity_poly.entity_id
_entity_poly.type
_entity_poly.pdbx_seq_one_letter_code
_entity_poly.pdbx_strand_id
1 'polypeptide(L)' 'FSAYAFEDIVRKLERWYDFTMNYQDEEIKRMHFSGTINKHRPLNEVLQFLEKTTDIHFEISGKNITVSKIKKG' A
#
# COMPACT_ATOMS: atom_id res chain seq x y z
N PHE A 1 -8.71 15.77 -5.49
CA PHE A 1 -8.27 16.16 -4.81
C PHE A 1 -7.93 15.68 -3.56
N SER A 2 -7.98 15.07 -2.99
CA SER A 2 -7.68 14.83 -1.66
C SER A 2 -6.63 13.80 -1.43
N ALA A 3 -5.95 13.95 -0.34
CA ALA A 3 -5.04 12.95 0.15
C ALA A 3 -5.86 11.86 0.83
N TYR A 4 -5.50 10.62 0.58
CA TYR A 4 -6.16 9.49 1.22
C TYR A 4 -5.22 8.89 2.26
N ALA A 5 -5.78 8.46 3.39
CA ALA A 5 -4.99 7.69 4.33
C ALA A 5 -4.63 6.35 3.71
N PHE A 6 -3.44 5.83 4.04
CA PHE A 6 -2.99 4.59 3.45
C PHE A 6 -3.96 3.44 3.69
N GLU A 7 -4.53 3.37 4.90
CA GLU A 7 -5.48 2.30 5.20
C GLU A 7 -6.73 2.34 4.32
N ASP A 8 -7.14 3.54 3.88
CA ASP A 8 -8.29 3.65 2.99
C ASP A 8 -7.94 3.11 1.60
N ILE A 9 -6.72 3.37 1.15
CA ILE A 9 -6.24 2.84 -0.11
C ILE A 9 -6.19 1.32 -0.05
N VAL A 10 -5.67 0.78 1.05
CA VAL A 10 -5.57 -0.66 1.23
C VAL A 10 -6.94 -1.31 1.21
N ARG A 11 -7.94 -0.69 1.85
CA ARG A 11 -9.29 -1.25 1.83
C ARG A 11 -9.83 -1.38 0.42
N LYS A 12 -9.57 -0.37 -0.43
CA LYS A 12 -10.00 -0.44 -1.82
C LYS A 12 -9.28 -1.56 -2.55
N LEU A 13 -7.98 -1.69 -2.31
CA LEU A 13 -7.19 -2.72 -2.97
C LEU A 13 -7.65 -4.12 -2.52
N GLU A 14 -7.96 -4.28 -1.24
CA GLU A 14 -8.45 -5.58 -0.75
C GLU A 14 -9.79 -5.96 -1.36
N ARG A 15 -10.57 -4.97 -1.77
CA ARG A 15 -11.85 -5.24 -2.43
C ARG A 15 -11.66 -5.61 -3.90
N TRP A 16 -10.63 -5.07 -4.53
CA TRP A 16 -10.38 -5.35 -5.94
C TRP A 16 -9.51 -6.58 -6.15
N TYR A 17 -8.62 -6.86 -5.19
CA TYR A 17 -7.67 -7.97 -5.27
C TYR A 17 -7.80 -8.80 -4.00
N ASP A 18 -7.62 -10.10 -4.14
CA ASP A 18 -7.80 -11.01 -3.02
C ASP A 18 -6.49 -11.14 -2.24
N PHE A 19 -6.34 -10.36 -1.17
CA PHE A 19 -5.15 -10.42 -0.33
C PHE A 19 -5.44 -9.86 1.05
N THR A 20 -4.53 -10.12 1.98
CA THR A 20 -4.60 -9.59 3.34
C THR A 20 -3.39 -8.70 3.56
N MET A 21 -3.62 -7.48 4.05
CA MET A 21 -2.54 -6.55 4.33
C MET A 21 -2.21 -6.57 5.81
N ASN A 22 -0.92 -6.74 6.13
CA ASN A 22 -0.42 -6.71 7.50
C ASN A 22 0.48 -5.48 7.64
N TYR A 23 0.26 -4.71 8.68
CA TYR A 23 1.04 -3.50 8.94
C TYR A 23 2.07 -3.78 10.01
N GLN A 24 3.34 -3.59 9.66
CA GLN A 24 4.39 -3.75 10.65
C GLN A 24 4.52 -2.53 11.53
N ASP A 25 4.24 -1.36 10.97
CA ASP A 25 4.22 -0.10 11.71
C ASP A 25 2.86 0.53 11.60
N GLU A 26 2.27 0.88 12.75
CA GLU A 26 0.94 1.49 12.78
C GLU A 26 0.95 2.87 12.13
N GLU A 27 2.08 3.54 12.13
CA GLU A 27 2.18 4.86 11.51
C GLU A 27 1.83 4.83 10.03
N ILE A 28 2.05 3.70 9.38
CA ILE A 28 1.78 3.57 7.95
C ILE A 28 0.32 3.80 7.65
N LYS A 29 -0.56 3.37 8.56
CA LYS A 29 -2.00 3.55 8.36
C LYS A 29 -2.39 5.01 8.22
N ARG A 30 -1.64 5.90 8.87
CA ARG A 30 -1.96 7.32 8.89
C ARG A 30 -1.25 8.11 7.81
N MET A 31 -0.37 7.48 7.07
CA MET A 31 0.33 8.15 5.99
C MET A 31 -0.68 8.53 4.92
N HIS A 32 -0.47 9.69 4.31
CA HIS A 32 -1.40 10.19 3.30
C HIS A 32 -0.77 10.10 1.92
N PHE A 33 -1.56 9.66 0.97
CA PHE A 33 -1.15 9.53 -0.42
C PHE A 33 -2.11 10.34 -1.28
N SER A 34 -1.58 10.95 -2.32
CA SER A 34 -2.42 11.65 -3.29
C SER A 34 -2.23 10.99 -4.64
N GLY A 35 -3.25 11.09 -5.47
CA GLY A 35 -3.20 10.53 -6.80
C GLY A 35 -4.33 9.55 -7.04
N THR A 36 -4.29 8.92 -8.19
CA THR A 36 -5.35 8.00 -8.60
C THR A 36 -4.81 6.60 -8.70
N ILE A 37 -5.52 5.65 -8.11
CA ILE A 37 -5.18 4.24 -8.23
C ILE A 37 -6.14 3.61 -9.21
N ASN A 38 -5.60 2.98 -10.24
CA ASN A 38 -6.37 2.39 -11.30
C ASN A 38 -6.52 0.89 -11.07
N LYS A 39 -7.76 0.42 -10.98
CA LYS A 39 -8.01 -0.99 -10.71
C LYS A 39 -7.68 -1.90 -11.90
N HIS A 40 -7.38 -1.34 -13.05
CA HIS A 40 -7.01 -2.14 -14.22
C HIS A 40 -5.55 -2.56 -14.20
N ARG A 41 -4.77 -2.08 -13.24
CA ARG A 41 -3.36 -2.45 -13.14
C ARG A 41 -3.20 -3.68 -12.26
N PRO A 42 -2.21 -4.53 -12.55
CA PRO A 42 -1.90 -5.64 -11.64
C PRO A 42 -1.52 -5.12 -10.26
N LEU A 43 -1.85 -5.90 -9.23
CA LEU A 43 -1.58 -5.50 -7.86
C LEU A 43 -0.11 -5.19 -7.61
N ASN A 44 0.79 -6.02 -8.17
CA ASN A 44 2.21 -5.80 -7.96
C ASN A 44 2.68 -4.45 -8.52
N GLU A 45 2.08 -3.97 -9.60
CA GLU A 45 2.43 -2.67 -10.13
C GLU A 45 1.95 -1.55 -9.22
N VAL A 46 0.76 -1.70 -8.64
CA VAL A 46 0.25 -0.71 -7.71
C VAL A 46 1.15 -0.62 -6.49
N LEU A 47 1.56 -1.78 -5.96
CA LEU A 47 2.44 -1.80 -4.80
C LEU A 47 3.81 -1.19 -5.11
N GLN A 48 4.35 -1.46 -6.30
CA GLN A 48 5.62 -0.86 -6.70
C GLN A 48 5.52 0.66 -6.80
N PHE A 49 4.39 1.14 -7.31
CA PHE A 49 4.17 2.58 -7.40
C PHE A 49 4.18 3.21 -6.01
N LEU A 50 3.50 2.57 -5.05
CA LEU A 50 3.46 3.08 -3.69
C LEU A 50 4.85 3.05 -3.03
N GLU A 51 5.63 2.02 -3.32
CA GLU A 51 7.00 1.94 -2.79
C GLU A 51 7.89 3.05 -3.33
N LYS A 52 7.67 3.42 -4.58
CA LYS A 52 8.49 4.46 -5.20
C LYS A 52 8.14 5.85 -4.72
N THR A 53 6.89 6.05 -4.34
CA THR A 53 6.44 7.38 -3.95
C THR A 53 6.52 7.62 -2.44
N THR A 54 6.80 6.57 -1.67
CA THR A 54 6.82 6.67 -0.22
C THR A 54 7.86 5.71 0.34
N ASP A 55 8.40 6.00 1.51
CA ASP A 55 9.44 5.18 2.12
C ASP A 55 8.83 3.97 2.81
N ILE A 56 8.25 3.07 2.04
CA ILE A 56 7.66 1.84 2.53
C ILE A 56 8.12 0.67 1.67
N HIS A 57 8.00 -0.51 2.23
CA HIS A 57 8.38 -1.75 1.54
C HIS A 57 7.29 -2.79 1.73
N PHE A 58 6.96 -3.50 0.67
CA PHE A 58 5.99 -4.58 0.72
C PHE A 58 6.68 -5.92 0.58
N GLU A 59 6.29 -6.86 1.42
CA GLU A 59 6.70 -8.25 1.28
C GLU A 59 5.47 -9.07 0.97
N ILE A 60 5.53 -9.84 -0.12
CA ILE A 60 4.40 -10.63 -0.58
C ILE A 60 4.68 -12.09 -0.35
N SER A 61 3.77 -12.76 0.36
CA SER A 61 3.86 -14.19 0.62
C SER A 61 2.48 -14.79 0.36
N GLY A 62 2.30 -15.37 -0.81
CA GLY A 62 0.99 -15.88 -1.19
C GLY A 62 -0.01 -14.75 -1.26
N LYS A 63 -1.06 -14.84 -0.46
CA LYS A 63 -2.07 -13.79 -0.37
C LYS A 63 -1.83 -12.83 0.78
N ASN A 64 -0.73 -12.98 1.49
CA ASN A 64 -0.39 -12.12 2.61
C ASN A 64 0.65 -11.11 2.18
N ILE A 65 0.36 -9.85 2.41
CA ILE A 65 1.28 -8.76 2.09
C ILE A 65 1.58 -8.01 3.37
N THR A 66 2.86 -7.85 3.67
CA THR A 66 3.28 -7.11 4.85
C THR A 66 3.94 -5.81 4.41
N VAL A 67 3.50 -4.70 4.98
CA VAL A 67 4.07 -3.40 4.68
C VAL A 67 4.86 -2.90 5.87
N SER A 68 6.04 -2.37 5.61
CA SER A 68 6.92 -1.84 6.64
C SER A 68 7.52 -0.52 6.16
N LYS A 69 8.01 0.27 7.11
CA LYS A 69 8.69 1.51 6.77
C LYS A 69 10.16 1.23 6.49
N ILE A 70 10.68 1.89 5.46
CA ILE A 70 12.10 1.80 5.17
C ILE A 70 12.79 2.93 5.93
N LYS A 71 13.76 2.57 6.78
CA LYS A 71 14.54 3.57 7.48
C LYS A 71 15.69 3.99 6.61
N LYS A 72 15.73 5.27 6.28
CA LYS A 72 16.89 5.82 5.61
C LYS A 72 17.87 6.27 6.66
N GLY A 73 18.98 5.60 6.69
CA GLY A 73 20.00 5.87 7.70
C GLY A 73 20.67 7.20 7.52
#